data_c179f42d9081e22c10b3e95ae4dc3712
#
_entry.id   c179f42d9081e22c10b3e95ae4dc3712
#
_cell.length_a   1.000
_cell.length_b   1.000
_cell.length_c   1.000
_cell.angle_alpha   90.00
_cell.angle_beta   90.00
_cell.angle_gamma   90.00
#
_symmetry.space_group_name_H-M   'P 1'
#
loop_
_entity.id
_entity.type
_entity.pdbx_description
1 polymer ?
#
loop_
_entity_poly.entity_id
_entity_poly.type
_entity_poly.pdbx_seq_one_letter_code
_entity_poly.pdbx_strand_id
1 'polypeptide(L)'
;MQIPEPLARFQPHTALVLGSGLASFTDQLSPVARIPFTDLGLPPSSVPGHAGELILASLGATRLAIFSGRIHLYEGHTAHMVTAPIRIAAAAGATRLILTNAAGSLNPAFPPGQWMMLSDHLNLTGQSPLTGGPRFHDMSHVYSPAWRRQFAASAAAASLPLHEGVYAGLPGPQYETPAEIRMLRTLGADAVGMSTVLEAIEARALNLETIAFSCLTNWAAGLAGPLSHHEVTTTGRNSAAAFASLLTASLA
;
A
#
# COMPACT_ATOMS: atom_id res chain seq x y z
N MET A 1 17.58 12.02 10.24
CA MET A 1 16.39 11.38 10.86
C MET A 1 16.91 10.43 11.92
N GLN A 2 16.49 10.59 13.15
CA GLN A 2 16.88 9.70 14.24
C GLN A 2 15.93 8.51 14.27
N ILE A 3 16.48 7.28 14.18
CA ILE A 3 15.69 6.05 14.25
C ILE A 3 15.52 5.68 15.74
N PRO A 4 14.29 5.46 16.23
CA PRO A 4 14.07 5.02 17.62
C PRO A 4 14.82 3.72 17.94
N GLU A 5 15.34 3.61 19.15
CA GLU A 5 16.16 2.47 19.58
C GLU A 5 15.47 1.11 19.37
N PRO A 6 14.17 0.90 19.68
CA PRO A 6 13.53 -0.38 19.41
C PRO A 6 13.54 -0.77 17.92
N LEU A 7 13.34 0.20 17.03
CA LEU A 7 13.36 -0.04 15.59
C LEU A 7 14.79 -0.32 15.07
N ALA A 8 15.78 0.46 15.54
CA ALA A 8 17.18 0.27 15.18
C ALA A 8 17.71 -1.10 15.61
N ARG A 9 17.35 -1.56 16.82
CA ARG A 9 17.70 -2.87 17.33
C ARG A 9 16.99 -4.01 16.63
N PHE A 10 15.74 -3.82 16.22
CA PHE A 10 14.92 -4.85 15.59
C PHE A 10 15.40 -5.19 14.17
N GLN A 11 15.93 -4.20 13.43
CA GLN A 11 16.45 -4.36 12.06
C GLN A 11 15.49 -5.14 11.14
N PRO A 12 14.34 -4.56 10.77
CA PRO A 12 13.35 -5.25 9.94
C PRO A 12 13.92 -5.62 8.57
N HIS A 13 13.54 -6.79 8.05
CA HIS A 13 13.85 -7.17 6.66
C HIS A 13 12.86 -6.55 5.68
N THR A 14 11.58 -6.53 6.06
CA THR A 14 10.49 -6.11 5.21
C THR A 14 9.65 -5.04 5.92
N ALA A 15 9.37 -3.96 5.22
CA ALA A 15 8.35 -3.01 5.64
C ALA A 15 7.00 -3.37 4.99
N LEU A 16 5.92 -3.16 5.74
CA LEU A 16 4.55 -3.34 5.28
C LEU A 16 3.74 -2.09 5.62
N VAL A 17 3.08 -1.49 4.63
CA VAL A 17 2.15 -0.38 4.86
C VAL A 17 0.73 -0.88 4.69
N LEU A 18 -0.06 -0.84 5.75
CA LEU A 18 -1.46 -1.28 5.76
C LEU A 18 -2.39 -0.15 5.34
N GLY A 19 -3.22 -0.43 4.36
CA GLY A 19 -4.32 0.44 3.92
C GLY A 19 -5.58 0.26 4.76
N SER A 20 -6.62 1.03 4.41
CA SER A 20 -7.91 1.03 5.09
C SER A 20 -8.55 -0.37 5.16
N GLY A 21 -9.05 -0.75 6.33
CA GLY A 21 -9.71 -2.04 6.57
C GLY A 21 -8.77 -3.23 6.83
N LEU A 22 -7.43 -3.06 6.72
CA LEU A 22 -6.48 -4.17 6.82
C LEU A 22 -5.77 -4.28 8.19
N ALA A 23 -6.11 -3.43 9.14
CA ALA A 23 -5.48 -3.42 10.47
C ALA A 23 -5.58 -4.77 11.20
N SER A 24 -6.65 -5.55 10.97
CA SER A 24 -6.84 -6.88 11.57
C SER A 24 -5.76 -7.91 11.20
N PHE A 25 -4.96 -7.66 10.17
CA PHE A 25 -3.77 -8.50 9.90
C PHE A 25 -2.83 -8.55 11.11
N THR A 26 -2.71 -7.44 11.84
CA THR A 26 -1.79 -7.36 13.00
C THR A 26 -2.27 -8.16 14.21
N ASP A 27 -3.56 -8.53 14.27
CA ASP A 27 -4.14 -9.28 15.39
C ASP A 27 -3.62 -10.74 15.43
N GLN A 28 -3.08 -11.23 14.32
CA GLN A 28 -2.51 -12.56 14.19
C GLN A 28 -1.01 -12.62 14.58
N LEU A 29 -0.42 -11.46 14.86
CA LEU A 29 1.01 -11.34 15.14
C LEU A 29 1.25 -11.08 16.63
N SER A 30 2.41 -11.53 17.12
CA SER A 30 2.89 -11.17 18.46
C SER A 30 3.87 -10.00 18.35
N PRO A 31 3.44 -8.76 18.59
CA PRO A 31 4.31 -7.60 18.41
C PRO A 31 5.39 -7.54 19.48
N VAL A 32 6.62 -7.25 19.04
CA VAL A 32 7.77 -6.98 19.93
C VAL A 32 7.70 -5.55 20.47
N ALA A 33 7.21 -4.61 19.66
CA ALA A 33 7.01 -3.21 20.04
C ALA A 33 5.92 -2.55 19.21
N ARG A 34 5.30 -1.51 19.76
CA ARG A 34 4.41 -0.57 19.08
C ARG A 34 4.93 0.84 19.32
N ILE A 35 5.08 1.62 18.27
CA ILE A 35 5.67 2.97 18.30
C ILE A 35 4.67 3.91 17.63
N PRO A 36 4.06 4.85 18.33
CA PRO A 36 3.17 5.86 17.74
C PRO A 36 3.87 6.64 16.61
N PHE A 37 3.14 7.04 15.60
CA PHE A 37 3.68 7.86 14.49
C PHE A 37 4.31 9.15 14.99
N THR A 38 3.74 9.77 16.04
CA THR A 38 4.29 10.98 16.67
C THR A 38 5.70 10.79 17.18
N ASP A 39 6.03 9.61 17.72
CA ASP A 39 7.37 9.30 18.23
C ASP A 39 8.39 9.05 17.10
N LEU A 40 7.88 8.88 15.87
CA LEU A 40 8.67 8.80 14.63
C LEU A 40 8.80 10.17 13.94
N GLY A 41 8.24 11.23 14.51
CA GLY A 41 8.14 12.54 13.87
C GLY A 41 7.16 12.60 12.70
N LEU A 42 6.23 11.64 12.65
CA LEU A 42 5.15 11.59 11.67
C LEU A 42 3.88 12.25 12.24
N PRO A 43 3.02 12.83 11.40
CA PRO A 43 1.73 13.33 11.85
C PRO A 43 0.85 12.18 12.39
N PRO A 44 -0.03 12.47 13.37
CA PRO A 44 -1.05 11.50 13.77
C PRO A 44 -1.97 11.18 12.59
N SER A 45 -2.50 9.96 12.55
CA SER A 45 -3.48 9.59 11.52
C SER A 45 -4.81 10.32 11.76
N SER A 46 -5.36 10.94 10.72
CA SER A 46 -6.68 11.56 10.75
C SER A 46 -7.76 10.67 10.10
N VAL A 47 -7.35 9.59 9.44
CA VAL A 47 -8.26 8.71 8.69
C VAL A 47 -8.87 7.65 9.61
N PRO A 48 -10.21 7.52 9.67
CA PRO A 48 -10.85 6.47 10.45
C PRO A 48 -10.37 5.07 10.07
N GLY A 49 -10.00 4.26 11.08
CA GLY A 49 -9.50 2.90 10.85
C GLY A 49 -7.99 2.79 10.68
N HIS A 50 -7.25 3.91 10.73
CA HIS A 50 -5.79 3.92 10.78
C HIS A 50 -5.32 4.13 12.22
N ALA A 51 -4.57 3.18 12.78
CA ALA A 51 -4.08 3.27 14.15
C ALA A 51 -2.99 4.35 14.32
N GLY A 52 -2.25 4.68 13.29
CA GLY A 52 -1.18 5.68 13.33
C GLY A 52 0.02 5.22 14.16
N GLU A 53 0.41 3.97 14.02
CA GLU A 53 1.53 3.37 14.73
C GLU A 53 2.39 2.47 13.83
N LEU A 54 3.65 2.32 14.20
CA LEU A 54 4.58 1.33 13.67
C LEU A 54 4.61 0.13 14.62
N ILE A 55 4.33 -1.05 14.09
CA ILE A 55 4.34 -2.32 14.81
C ILE A 55 5.55 -3.14 14.35
N LEU A 56 6.36 -3.59 15.29
CA LEU A 56 7.48 -4.49 15.05
C LEU A 56 7.05 -5.91 15.41
N ALA A 57 7.05 -6.81 14.45
CA ALA A 57 6.65 -8.20 14.64
C ALA A 57 7.40 -9.13 13.70
N SER A 58 7.35 -10.44 13.95
CA SER A 58 7.89 -11.46 13.05
C SER A 58 6.77 -12.32 12.49
N LEU A 59 6.93 -12.70 11.23
CA LEU A 59 6.12 -13.71 10.55
C LEU A 59 7.07 -14.79 10.06
N GLY A 60 7.07 -15.95 10.71
CA GLY A 60 8.13 -16.93 10.52
C GLY A 60 9.52 -16.35 10.83
N ALA A 61 10.45 -16.48 9.89
CA ALA A 61 11.79 -15.90 10.01
C ALA A 61 11.87 -14.42 9.58
N THR A 62 10.81 -13.87 9.00
CA THR A 62 10.80 -12.51 8.44
C THR A 62 10.44 -11.48 9.51
N ARG A 63 11.37 -10.55 9.80
CA ARG A 63 11.13 -9.41 10.69
C ARG A 63 10.42 -8.29 9.91
N LEU A 64 9.24 -7.89 10.41
CA LEU A 64 8.34 -6.93 9.77
C LEU A 64 8.32 -5.60 10.55
N ALA A 65 8.46 -4.48 9.82
CA ALA A 65 8.09 -3.14 10.28
C ALA A 65 6.74 -2.77 9.64
N ILE A 66 5.66 -2.82 10.41
CA ILE A 66 4.29 -2.68 9.90
C ILE A 66 3.77 -1.29 10.26
N PHE A 67 3.60 -0.43 9.27
CA PHE A 67 2.93 0.86 9.43
C PHE A 67 1.42 0.62 9.39
N SER A 68 0.78 0.64 10.56
CA SER A 68 -0.66 0.47 10.72
C SER A 68 -1.36 1.80 10.51
N GLY A 69 -1.55 2.14 9.26
CA GLY A 69 -2.07 3.42 8.78
C GLY A 69 -1.15 4.08 7.78
N ARG A 70 -1.63 5.19 7.22
CA ARG A 70 -0.95 5.91 6.14
C ARG A 70 -1.21 7.41 6.25
N ILE A 71 -0.28 8.20 5.74
CA ILE A 71 -0.38 9.66 5.56
C ILE A 71 -0.77 9.90 4.10
N HIS A 72 -1.73 10.78 3.84
CA HIS A 72 -2.22 11.03 2.48
C HIS A 72 -2.02 12.49 2.04
N LEU A 73 -1.97 12.70 0.72
CA LEU A 73 -1.91 14.06 0.14
C LEU A 73 -3.13 14.90 0.51
N TYR A 74 -4.33 14.30 0.51
CA TYR A 74 -5.58 15.02 0.82
C TYR A 74 -5.66 15.51 2.28
N GLU A 75 -4.80 15.05 3.16
CA GLU A 75 -4.66 15.57 4.52
C GLU A 75 -3.84 16.89 4.56
N GLY A 76 -3.39 17.39 3.40
CA GLY A 76 -2.60 18.62 3.27
C GLY A 76 -1.09 18.41 3.41
N HIS A 77 -0.63 17.17 3.44
CA HIS A 77 0.79 16.84 3.56
C HIS A 77 1.51 16.89 2.21
N THR A 78 2.80 17.21 2.25
CA THR A 78 3.67 17.15 1.07
C THR A 78 3.99 15.72 0.67
N ALA A 79 4.35 15.49 -0.60
CA ALA A 79 4.83 14.18 -1.07
C ALA A 79 6.00 13.65 -0.22
N HIS A 80 6.88 14.55 0.27
CA HIS A 80 7.97 14.20 1.17
C HIS A 80 7.46 13.65 2.51
N MET A 81 6.42 14.24 3.10
CA MET A 81 5.84 13.76 4.36
C MET A 81 5.10 12.44 4.16
N VAL A 82 4.32 12.32 3.07
CA VAL A 82 3.59 11.08 2.72
C VAL A 82 4.53 9.87 2.62
N THR A 83 5.75 10.08 2.11
CA THR A 83 6.75 9.01 1.92
C THR A 83 7.74 8.84 3.08
N ALA A 84 7.59 9.61 4.16
CA ALA A 84 8.48 9.51 5.32
C ALA A 84 8.50 8.10 5.97
N PRO A 85 7.39 7.35 6.06
CA PRO A 85 7.41 5.97 6.55
C PRO A 85 8.38 5.08 5.77
N ILE A 86 8.48 5.26 4.45
CA ILE A 86 9.35 4.45 3.60
C ILE A 86 10.83 4.75 3.87
N ARG A 87 11.17 6.04 4.06
CA ARG A 87 12.54 6.44 4.44
C ARG A 87 12.91 5.93 5.82
N ILE A 88 11.97 5.93 6.78
CA ILE A 88 12.19 5.38 8.13
C ILE A 88 12.51 3.89 8.04
N ALA A 89 11.71 3.13 7.27
CA ALA A 89 11.91 1.70 7.09
C ALA A 89 13.26 1.38 6.45
N ALA A 90 13.62 2.08 5.37
CA ALA A 90 14.91 1.91 4.69
C ALA A 90 16.10 2.24 5.61
N ALA A 91 16.02 3.34 6.36
CA ALA A 91 17.05 3.73 7.33
C ALA A 91 17.19 2.75 8.50
N ALA A 92 16.13 2.01 8.83
CA ALA A 92 16.14 0.93 9.83
C ALA A 92 16.66 -0.41 9.29
N GLY A 93 17.01 -0.49 7.99
CA GLY A 93 17.59 -1.69 7.38
C GLY A 93 16.64 -2.54 6.55
N ALA A 94 15.39 -2.12 6.37
CA ALA A 94 14.49 -2.83 5.46
C ALA A 94 15.03 -2.78 4.03
N THR A 95 14.99 -3.92 3.34
CA THR A 95 15.37 -4.08 1.93
C THR A 95 14.18 -4.37 1.04
N ARG A 96 13.03 -4.67 1.64
CA ARG A 96 11.77 -5.04 0.98
C ARG A 96 10.61 -4.19 1.46
N LEU A 97 9.69 -3.90 0.57
CA LEU A 97 8.49 -3.13 0.87
C LEU A 97 7.24 -3.78 0.28
N ILE A 98 6.24 -3.98 1.12
CA ILE A 98 4.89 -4.36 0.71
C ILE A 98 3.97 -3.16 0.96
N LEU A 99 3.31 -2.69 -0.08
CA LEU A 99 2.29 -1.65 0.00
C LEU A 99 0.92 -2.28 -0.17
N THR A 100 -0.05 -1.87 0.64
CA THR A 100 -1.44 -2.25 0.47
C THR A 100 -2.34 -1.03 0.44
N ASN A 101 -3.44 -1.09 -0.28
CA ASN A 101 -4.45 -0.03 -0.32
C ASN A 101 -5.85 -0.61 -0.53
N ALA A 102 -6.87 0.20 -0.27
CA ALA A 102 -8.20 0.03 -0.80
C ALA A 102 -8.31 0.77 -2.14
N ALA A 103 -8.97 0.20 -3.13
CA ALA A 103 -9.10 0.78 -4.46
C ALA A 103 -10.48 0.52 -5.07
N GLY A 104 -10.94 1.46 -5.90
CA GLY A 104 -12.08 1.26 -6.78
C GLY A 104 -11.66 0.47 -8.03
N SER A 105 -12.38 -0.59 -8.36
CA SER A 105 -12.15 -1.36 -9.58
C SER A 105 -12.69 -0.65 -10.80
N LEU A 106 -11.88 -0.56 -11.85
CA LEU A 106 -12.26 -0.07 -13.18
C LEU A 106 -12.43 -1.20 -14.19
N ASN A 107 -11.86 -2.38 -13.90
CA ASN A 107 -11.87 -3.52 -14.81
C ASN A 107 -13.03 -4.48 -14.48
N PRO A 108 -13.98 -4.71 -15.41
CA PRO A 108 -15.10 -5.62 -15.18
C PRO A 108 -14.70 -7.07 -14.82
N ALA A 109 -13.50 -7.49 -15.17
CA ALA A 109 -12.97 -8.80 -14.82
C ALA A 109 -12.40 -8.89 -13.40
N PHE A 110 -12.29 -7.76 -12.68
CA PHE A 110 -11.70 -7.66 -11.35
C PHE A 110 -12.76 -7.18 -10.35
N PRO A 111 -13.69 -8.03 -9.90
CA PRO A 111 -14.81 -7.61 -9.06
C PRO A 111 -14.38 -7.21 -7.65
N PRO A 112 -15.17 -6.34 -6.97
CA PRO A 112 -14.97 -6.02 -5.56
C PRO A 112 -14.95 -7.26 -4.66
N GLY A 113 -14.18 -7.16 -3.57
CA GLY A 113 -13.93 -8.27 -2.64
C GLY A 113 -12.69 -9.08 -2.99
N GLN A 114 -12.07 -8.86 -4.16
CA GLN A 114 -10.87 -9.54 -4.61
C GLN A 114 -9.62 -8.65 -4.51
N TRP A 115 -8.46 -9.26 -4.69
CA TRP A 115 -7.17 -8.60 -4.63
C TRP A 115 -6.54 -8.46 -6.01
N MET A 116 -5.91 -7.31 -6.24
CA MET A 116 -5.10 -7.03 -7.42
C MET A 116 -3.66 -6.70 -6.98
N MET A 117 -2.70 -7.43 -7.48
CA MET A 117 -1.28 -7.12 -7.38
C MET A 117 -0.92 -6.10 -8.47
N LEU A 118 -0.18 -5.05 -8.10
CA LEU A 118 0.20 -4.01 -9.04
C LEU A 118 1.34 -4.50 -9.94
N SER A 119 1.11 -4.46 -11.25
CA SER A 119 2.16 -4.63 -12.25
C SER A 119 2.87 -3.31 -12.56
N ASP A 120 2.10 -2.20 -12.55
CA ASP A 120 2.56 -0.84 -12.81
C ASP A 120 1.58 0.19 -12.22
N HIS A 121 1.90 1.49 -12.37
CA HIS A 121 1.01 2.56 -11.93
C HIS A 121 1.00 3.77 -12.86
N LEU A 122 -0.06 4.55 -12.76
CA LEU A 122 -0.16 5.90 -13.31
C LEU A 122 -0.11 6.91 -12.15
N ASN A 123 0.93 7.75 -12.12
CA ASN A 123 1.03 8.85 -11.15
C ASN A 123 0.28 10.08 -11.67
N LEU A 124 -0.96 10.22 -11.25
CA LEU A 124 -1.83 11.35 -11.57
C LEU A 124 -2.01 12.30 -10.39
N THR A 125 -1.15 12.21 -9.37
CA THR A 125 -1.18 13.08 -8.19
C THR A 125 -0.69 14.50 -8.46
N GLY A 126 0.00 14.72 -9.57
CA GLY A 126 0.68 15.99 -9.86
C GLY A 126 1.92 16.25 -8.99
N GLN A 127 2.35 15.27 -8.19
CA GLN A 127 3.47 15.40 -7.26
C GLN A 127 4.49 14.26 -7.41
N SER A 128 5.72 14.52 -6.92
CA SER A 128 6.76 13.50 -6.80
C SER A 128 7.55 13.71 -5.50
N PRO A 129 7.86 12.63 -4.74
CA PRO A 129 8.73 12.73 -3.56
C PRO A 129 10.17 13.07 -3.93
N LEU A 130 10.54 12.95 -5.19
CA LEU A 130 11.89 13.21 -5.70
C LEU A 130 12.11 14.64 -6.13
N THR A 131 11.08 15.49 -6.08
CA THR A 131 11.19 16.92 -6.40
C THR A 131 12.20 17.62 -5.48
N GLY A 132 12.97 18.57 -6.04
CA GLY A 132 13.97 19.35 -5.30
C GLY A 132 15.42 19.04 -5.68
N GLY A 133 15.65 18.29 -6.77
CA GLY A 133 16.98 18.04 -7.31
C GLY A 133 16.97 17.07 -8.50
N PRO A 134 18.08 16.90 -9.21
CA PRO A 134 18.19 16.02 -10.38
C PRO A 134 18.34 14.55 -9.97
N ARG A 135 17.35 14.02 -9.29
CA ARG A 135 17.29 12.61 -8.84
C ARG A 135 16.57 11.75 -9.87
N PHE A 136 17.29 11.38 -10.93
CA PHE A 136 16.74 10.55 -12.01
C PHE A 136 16.87 9.08 -11.65
N HIS A 137 15.74 8.37 -11.55
CA HIS A 137 15.67 6.94 -11.27
C HIS A 137 14.87 6.24 -12.37
N ASP A 138 15.36 5.08 -12.78
CA ASP A 138 14.62 4.20 -13.70
C ASP A 138 13.41 3.59 -12.99
N MET A 139 12.21 3.85 -13.51
CA MET A 139 10.92 3.39 -13.01
C MET A 139 10.34 2.22 -13.83
N SER A 140 11.10 1.65 -14.77
CA SER A 140 10.61 0.54 -15.62
C SER A 140 10.19 -0.70 -14.85
N HIS A 141 10.74 -0.89 -13.63
CA HIS A 141 10.44 -2.01 -12.74
C HIS A 141 10.30 -1.52 -11.30
N VAL A 142 9.28 -0.70 -11.02
CA VAL A 142 8.96 -0.26 -9.65
C VAL A 142 8.53 -1.45 -8.81
N TYR A 143 7.64 -2.27 -9.34
CA TYR A 143 7.15 -3.49 -8.67
C TYR A 143 7.94 -4.70 -9.15
N SER A 144 8.63 -5.39 -8.24
CA SER A 144 9.55 -6.49 -8.54
C SER A 144 8.89 -7.60 -9.35
N PRO A 145 9.34 -7.87 -10.61
CA PRO A 145 8.78 -8.97 -11.38
C PRO A 145 9.04 -10.34 -10.76
N ALA A 146 10.16 -10.50 -10.06
CA ALA A 146 10.52 -11.76 -9.39
C ALA A 146 9.56 -12.00 -8.21
N TRP A 147 9.35 -10.98 -7.40
CA TRP A 147 8.49 -11.10 -6.22
C TRP A 147 7.01 -11.22 -6.60
N ARG A 148 6.56 -10.54 -7.67
CA ARG A 148 5.21 -10.74 -8.23
C ARG A 148 4.98 -12.20 -8.66
N ARG A 149 5.93 -12.84 -9.35
CA ARG A 149 5.82 -14.27 -9.71
C ARG A 149 5.72 -15.17 -8.49
N GLN A 150 6.49 -14.90 -7.43
CA GLN A 150 6.41 -15.64 -6.18
C GLN A 150 5.01 -15.55 -5.55
N PHE A 151 4.46 -14.34 -5.42
CA PHE A 151 3.12 -14.14 -4.86
C PHE A 151 2.02 -14.75 -5.74
N ALA A 152 2.14 -14.66 -7.05
CA ALA A 152 1.20 -15.32 -7.97
C ALA A 152 1.22 -16.85 -7.80
N ALA A 153 2.40 -17.45 -7.65
CA ALA A 153 2.53 -18.89 -7.40
C ALA A 153 1.93 -19.30 -6.04
N SER A 154 2.17 -18.52 -4.99
CA SER A 154 1.58 -18.74 -3.66
C SER A 154 0.06 -18.63 -3.68
N ALA A 155 -0.48 -17.63 -4.38
CA ALA A 155 -1.92 -17.43 -4.53
C ALA A 155 -2.56 -18.62 -5.29
N ALA A 156 -1.94 -19.06 -6.38
CA ALA A 156 -2.41 -20.21 -7.15
C ALA A 156 -2.40 -21.50 -6.32
N ALA A 157 -1.33 -21.76 -5.56
CA ALA A 157 -1.22 -22.92 -4.69
C ALA A 157 -2.30 -22.92 -3.58
N ALA A 158 -2.68 -21.74 -3.09
CA ALA A 158 -3.72 -21.56 -2.08
C ALA A 158 -5.14 -21.41 -2.69
N SER A 159 -5.29 -21.48 -4.01
CA SER A 159 -6.56 -21.23 -4.73
C SER A 159 -7.18 -19.86 -4.38
N LEU A 160 -6.35 -18.85 -4.13
CA LEU A 160 -6.76 -17.48 -3.83
C LEU A 160 -6.84 -16.68 -5.12
N PRO A 161 -7.99 -16.03 -5.43
CA PRO A 161 -8.08 -15.12 -6.56
C PRO A 161 -7.13 -13.92 -6.38
N LEU A 162 -6.15 -13.78 -7.28
CA LEU A 162 -5.22 -12.66 -7.31
C LEU A 162 -5.08 -12.18 -8.75
N HIS A 163 -5.58 -10.97 -9.01
CA HIS A 163 -5.41 -10.32 -10.30
C HIS A 163 -4.06 -9.61 -10.38
N GLU A 164 -3.67 -9.22 -11.57
CA GLU A 164 -2.51 -8.37 -11.83
C GLU A 164 -2.93 -7.23 -12.76
N GLY A 165 -2.60 -5.99 -12.40
CA GLY A 165 -3.07 -4.82 -13.15
C GLY A 165 -2.37 -3.52 -12.81
N VAL A 166 -2.82 -2.45 -13.47
CA VAL A 166 -2.29 -1.09 -13.35
C VAL A 166 -3.14 -0.26 -12.39
N TYR A 167 -2.49 0.40 -11.45
CA TYR A 167 -3.14 1.26 -10.45
C TYR A 167 -2.97 2.74 -10.82
N ALA A 168 -4.07 3.51 -10.82
CA ALA A 168 -4.03 4.97 -10.96
C ALA A 168 -4.06 5.63 -9.57
N GLY A 169 -3.05 6.41 -9.25
CA GLY A 169 -2.97 7.19 -8.02
C GLY A 169 -3.38 8.65 -8.24
N LEU A 170 -4.44 9.10 -7.54
CA LEU A 170 -4.97 10.45 -7.56
C LEU A 170 -4.80 11.14 -6.20
N PRO A 171 -4.88 12.49 -6.13
CA PRO A 171 -4.70 13.20 -4.86
C PRO A 171 -5.89 13.04 -3.90
N GLY A 172 -7.12 12.89 -4.37
CA GLY A 172 -8.33 12.96 -3.54
C GLY A 172 -8.61 14.38 -3.01
N PRO A 173 -9.46 14.55 -1.95
CA PRO A 173 -10.22 13.52 -1.23
C PRO A 173 -11.52 13.07 -1.90
N GLN A 174 -11.98 13.78 -2.95
CA GLN A 174 -13.20 13.39 -3.67
C GLN A 174 -12.95 12.10 -4.48
N TYR A 175 -14.00 11.28 -4.58
CA TYR A 175 -14.05 10.21 -5.56
C TYR A 175 -14.16 10.81 -6.97
N GLU A 176 -13.78 10.02 -7.95
CA GLU A 176 -13.77 10.40 -9.36
C GLU A 176 -15.19 10.57 -9.90
N THR A 177 -15.31 11.40 -10.93
CA THR A 177 -16.53 11.45 -11.75
C THR A 177 -16.56 10.26 -12.72
N PRO A 178 -17.75 9.87 -13.25
CA PRO A 178 -17.84 8.84 -14.28
C PRO A 178 -17.03 9.17 -15.56
N ALA A 179 -16.80 10.44 -15.86
CA ALA A 179 -15.96 10.87 -16.98
C ALA A 179 -14.48 10.61 -16.72
N GLU A 180 -14.00 10.90 -15.51
CA GLU A 180 -12.63 10.59 -15.09
C GLU A 180 -12.40 9.07 -15.07
N ILE A 181 -13.36 8.27 -14.65
CA ILE A 181 -13.26 6.80 -14.70
C ILE A 181 -13.12 6.30 -16.14
N ARG A 182 -13.89 6.86 -17.09
CA ARG A 182 -13.71 6.51 -18.52
C ARG A 182 -12.32 6.89 -19.04
N MET A 183 -11.81 8.07 -18.65
CA MET A 183 -10.46 8.51 -18.98
C MET A 183 -9.41 7.55 -18.43
N LEU A 184 -9.48 7.17 -17.14
CA LEU A 184 -8.54 6.26 -16.51
C LEU A 184 -8.51 4.89 -17.19
N ARG A 185 -9.68 4.35 -17.56
CA ARG A 185 -9.77 3.11 -18.34
C ARG A 185 -9.09 3.24 -19.71
N THR A 186 -9.27 4.36 -20.37
CA THR A 186 -8.61 4.63 -21.69
C THR A 186 -7.10 4.72 -21.53
N LEU A 187 -6.60 5.22 -20.38
CA LEU A 187 -5.17 5.26 -20.05
C LEU A 187 -4.62 3.89 -19.63
N GLY A 188 -5.47 2.88 -19.50
CA GLY A 188 -5.06 1.51 -19.17
C GLY A 188 -5.05 1.19 -17.68
N ALA A 189 -5.71 1.98 -16.82
CA ALA A 189 -5.84 1.66 -15.40
C ALA A 189 -6.91 0.59 -15.16
N ASP A 190 -6.61 -0.35 -14.23
CA ASP A 190 -7.51 -1.39 -13.74
C ASP A 190 -8.12 -1.06 -12.38
N ALA A 191 -7.43 -0.26 -11.57
CA ALA A 191 -7.88 0.19 -10.27
C ALA A 191 -7.48 1.64 -10.01
N VAL A 192 -8.21 2.34 -9.12
CA VAL A 192 -7.96 3.73 -8.75
C VAL A 192 -8.02 3.93 -7.24
N GLY A 193 -7.18 4.83 -6.74
CA GLY A 193 -7.21 5.26 -5.33
C GLY A 193 -6.28 6.43 -5.07
N MET A 194 -6.09 6.78 -3.78
CA MET A 194 -5.51 8.05 -3.37
C MET A 194 -4.20 7.89 -2.57
N SER A 195 -3.41 6.83 -2.86
CA SER A 195 -2.19 6.49 -2.10
C SER A 195 -1.17 5.74 -2.95
N THR A 196 -0.19 5.11 -2.29
CA THR A 196 0.69 4.04 -2.84
C THR A 196 1.72 4.51 -3.85
N VAL A 197 1.35 5.30 -4.86
CA VAL A 197 2.23 5.64 -5.99
C VAL A 197 3.47 6.41 -5.54
N LEU A 198 3.30 7.43 -4.69
CA LEU A 198 4.44 8.21 -4.19
C LEU A 198 5.36 7.37 -3.31
N GLU A 199 4.79 6.48 -2.49
CA GLU A 199 5.54 5.55 -1.64
C GLU A 199 6.35 4.57 -2.51
N ALA A 200 5.77 4.05 -3.58
CA ALA A 200 6.45 3.17 -4.53
C ALA A 200 7.59 3.88 -5.27
N ILE A 201 7.40 5.15 -5.67
CA ILE A 201 8.44 5.98 -6.27
C ILE A 201 9.61 6.20 -5.30
N GLU A 202 9.33 6.57 -4.04
CA GLU A 202 10.36 6.75 -3.01
C GLU A 202 11.10 5.44 -2.72
N ALA A 203 10.37 4.33 -2.62
CA ALA A 203 10.93 3.01 -2.39
C ALA A 203 11.91 2.60 -3.50
N ARG A 204 11.54 2.85 -4.76
CA ARG A 204 12.42 2.59 -5.91
C ARG A 204 13.69 3.44 -5.85
N ALA A 205 13.57 4.72 -5.46
CA ALA A 205 14.72 5.60 -5.29
C ALA A 205 15.65 5.17 -4.15
N LEU A 206 15.12 4.47 -3.15
CA LEU A 206 15.86 3.90 -2.02
C LEU A 206 16.33 2.45 -2.28
N ASN A 207 16.13 1.92 -3.50
CA ASN A 207 16.46 0.56 -3.90
C ASN A 207 15.77 -0.54 -3.06
N LEU A 208 14.57 -0.28 -2.54
CA LEU A 208 13.76 -1.31 -1.91
C LEU A 208 13.13 -2.21 -2.98
N GLU A 209 13.22 -3.52 -2.80
CA GLU A 209 12.43 -4.46 -3.59
C GLU A 209 10.95 -4.31 -3.19
N THR A 210 10.12 -3.84 -4.11
CA THR A 210 8.76 -3.40 -3.81
C THR A 210 7.71 -4.27 -4.50
N ILE A 211 6.63 -4.57 -3.77
CA ILE A 211 5.40 -5.13 -4.29
C ILE A 211 4.21 -4.37 -3.70
N ALA A 212 3.11 -4.29 -4.44
CA ALA A 212 1.92 -3.61 -3.94
C ALA A 212 0.64 -4.38 -4.28
N PHE A 213 -0.36 -4.25 -3.41
CA PHE A 213 -1.65 -4.93 -3.53
C PHE A 213 -2.79 -3.95 -3.29
N SER A 214 -3.78 -3.97 -4.16
CA SER A 214 -5.06 -3.29 -4.00
C SER A 214 -6.14 -4.28 -3.57
N CYS A 215 -6.75 -4.03 -2.42
CA CYS A 215 -8.04 -4.60 -2.11
C CYS A 215 -9.08 -3.85 -2.95
N LEU A 216 -9.71 -4.51 -3.89
CA LEU A 216 -10.77 -3.93 -4.72
C LEU A 216 -12.04 -3.86 -3.86
N THR A 217 -12.31 -2.71 -3.26
CA THR A 217 -13.36 -2.57 -2.24
C THR A 217 -14.72 -2.23 -2.81
N ASN A 218 -14.76 -1.62 -3.98
CA ASN A 218 -15.96 -1.15 -4.65
C ASN A 218 -15.74 -1.04 -6.15
N TRP A 219 -16.80 -0.96 -6.93
CA TRP A 219 -16.71 -0.48 -8.30
C TRP A 219 -16.43 1.02 -8.31
N ALA A 220 -15.60 1.48 -9.25
CA ALA A 220 -15.34 2.90 -9.42
C ALA A 220 -16.60 3.68 -9.86
N ALA A 221 -16.57 5.00 -9.74
CA ALA A 221 -17.72 5.87 -9.97
C ALA A 221 -18.39 5.64 -11.35
N GLY A 222 -19.70 5.51 -11.35
CA GLY A 222 -20.50 5.30 -12.57
C GLY A 222 -20.52 3.88 -13.12
N LEU A 223 -19.83 2.92 -12.45
CA LEU A 223 -19.89 1.49 -12.83
C LEU A 223 -20.90 0.70 -12.00
N ALA A 224 -21.30 1.24 -10.84
CA ALA A 224 -22.34 0.69 -9.96
C ALA A 224 -23.07 1.84 -9.23
N GLY A 225 -23.72 1.53 -8.10
CA GLY A 225 -24.43 2.51 -7.27
C GLY A 225 -23.55 3.59 -6.63
N PRO A 226 -24.11 4.41 -5.72
CA PRO A 226 -23.37 5.45 -5.01
C PRO A 226 -22.22 4.90 -4.18
N LEU A 227 -21.08 5.60 -4.18
CA LEU A 227 -19.89 5.22 -3.41
C LEU A 227 -20.05 5.65 -1.94
N SER A 228 -19.55 4.81 -1.02
CA SER A 228 -19.47 5.16 0.40
C SER A 228 -18.17 4.64 1.04
N HIS A 229 -17.58 5.42 1.94
CA HIS A 229 -16.42 4.99 2.71
C HIS A 229 -16.73 3.81 3.64
N HIS A 230 -17.99 3.65 4.04
CA HIS A 230 -18.43 2.49 4.82
C HIS A 230 -18.31 1.18 4.04
N GLU A 231 -18.70 1.18 2.75
CA GLU A 231 -18.52 0.02 1.87
C GLU A 231 -17.05 -0.35 1.73
N VAL A 232 -16.19 0.65 1.51
CA VAL A 232 -14.73 0.47 1.41
C VAL A 232 -14.16 -0.24 2.64
N THR A 233 -14.49 0.25 3.84
CA THR A 233 -13.97 -0.33 5.09
C THR A 233 -14.54 -1.72 5.38
N THR A 234 -15.80 -1.96 5.07
CA THR A 234 -16.47 -3.25 5.29
C THR A 234 -15.88 -4.33 4.36
N THR A 235 -15.77 -4.03 3.06
CA THR A 235 -15.17 -4.96 2.09
C THR A 235 -13.72 -5.22 2.41
N GLY A 236 -12.95 -4.19 2.80
CA GLY A 236 -11.55 -4.35 3.21
C GLY A 236 -11.40 -5.32 4.39
N ARG A 237 -12.23 -5.19 5.43
CA ARG A 237 -12.23 -6.13 6.57
C ARG A 237 -12.54 -7.56 6.16
N ASN A 238 -13.57 -7.75 5.31
CA ASN A 238 -13.96 -9.07 4.84
C ASN A 238 -12.87 -9.75 4.00
N SER A 239 -12.08 -8.96 3.28
CA SER A 239 -10.99 -9.45 2.42
C SER A 239 -9.64 -9.61 3.14
N ALA A 240 -9.52 -9.13 4.38
CA ALA A 240 -8.25 -9.11 5.12
C ALA A 240 -7.71 -10.52 5.42
N ALA A 241 -8.57 -11.49 5.72
CA ALA A 241 -8.16 -12.86 6.03
C ALA A 241 -7.50 -13.56 4.82
N ALA A 242 -8.03 -13.37 3.62
CA ALA A 242 -7.43 -13.91 2.39
C ALA A 242 -6.03 -13.33 2.14
N PHE A 243 -5.87 -12.01 2.36
CA PHE A 243 -4.57 -11.37 2.24
C PHE A 243 -3.57 -11.83 3.30
N ALA A 244 -4.01 -12.00 4.55
CA ALA A 244 -3.18 -12.53 5.63
C ALA A 244 -2.65 -13.94 5.28
N SER A 245 -3.50 -14.79 4.74
CA SER A 245 -3.12 -16.13 4.27
C SER A 245 -2.09 -16.05 3.13
N LEU A 246 -2.27 -15.14 2.17
CA LEU A 246 -1.34 -14.92 1.07
C LEU A 246 0.03 -14.43 1.58
N LEU A 247 0.05 -13.45 2.49
CA LEU A 247 1.29 -12.96 3.10
C LEU A 247 2.02 -14.08 3.83
N THR A 248 1.30 -14.85 4.64
CA THR A 248 1.89 -15.97 5.39
C THR A 248 2.50 -17.00 4.44
N ALA A 249 1.78 -17.40 3.40
CA ALA A 249 2.27 -18.37 2.42
C ALA A 249 3.48 -17.87 1.60
N SER A 250 3.64 -16.54 1.47
CA SER A 250 4.69 -15.94 0.62
C SER A 250 5.91 -15.46 1.40
N LEU A 251 5.81 -15.23 2.71
CA LEU A 251 6.86 -14.65 3.56
C LEU A 251 7.40 -15.60 4.62
N ALA A 252 6.66 -16.65 4.99
CA ALA A 252 7.11 -17.71 5.91
C ALA A 252 8.01 -18.68 5.17
#